data_0ddd87b8828f3b063c9a5478a4aeaa9a
#
_entry.id   0ddd87b8828f3b063c9a5478a4aeaa9a
#
_cell.length_a   1.000
_cell.length_b   1.000
_cell.length_c   1.000
_cell.angle_alpha   90.00
_cell.angle_beta   90.00
_cell.angle_gamma   90.00
#
_symmetry.space_group_name_H-M   'P 1'
#
loop_
_entity.id
_entity.type
_entity.pdbx_description
1 polymer ?
#
loop_
_entity_poly.entity_id
_entity_poly.type
_entity_poly.pdbx_seq_one_letter_code
_entity_poly.pdbx_strand_id
1 'polypeptide(L)'
;MKCKELMLFDWCCDQHGFPMQITVVGDDYAYATFEGNEGDPWEFADKDDQPQPIPLTPEILEKNGWHFDLTPYEKDLNECCGMSIDKHWCYADTNINISLFLPITGLEMGRLEVHNHHLKRYLEFWICDTLYVHEMQHALRLCGLNELADNFKV
;
A
#
# COMPACT_ATOMS: atom_id res chain seq x y z
N MET A 1 -7.75 -7.46 -11.13
CA MET A 1 -7.91 -5.98 -10.99
C MET A 1 -8.15 -5.40 -12.37
N LYS A 2 -9.04 -4.42 -12.52
CA LYS A 2 -9.31 -3.81 -13.83
C LYS A 2 -8.38 -2.63 -14.07
N CYS A 3 -8.00 -2.39 -15.34
CA CYS A 3 -7.09 -1.28 -15.69
C CYS A 3 -7.59 0.08 -15.20
N LYS A 4 -8.90 0.35 -15.26
CA LYS A 4 -9.52 1.59 -14.79
C LYS A 4 -9.45 1.83 -13.25
N GLU A 5 -9.07 0.82 -12.49
CA GLU A 5 -8.88 0.92 -11.03
C GLU A 5 -7.47 1.39 -10.68
N LEU A 6 -6.57 1.46 -11.67
CA LEU A 6 -5.19 1.87 -11.52
C LEU A 6 -5.00 3.37 -11.73
N MET A 7 -3.93 3.90 -11.18
CA MET A 7 -3.43 5.24 -11.38
C MET A 7 -1.98 5.20 -11.90
N LEU A 8 -1.50 6.30 -12.45
CA LEU A 8 -0.08 6.42 -12.81
C LEU A 8 0.80 6.17 -11.59
N PHE A 9 1.89 5.45 -11.80
CA PHE A 9 2.86 5.03 -10.79
C PHE A 9 2.35 4.03 -9.76
N ASP A 10 1.16 3.45 -9.95
CA ASP A 10 0.74 2.30 -9.15
C ASP A 10 1.60 1.09 -9.46
N TRP A 11 1.83 0.29 -8.41
CA TRP A 11 2.46 -1.00 -8.54
C TRP A 11 1.43 -2.12 -8.72
N CYS A 12 1.65 -2.94 -9.71
CA CYS A 12 0.92 -4.19 -9.96
C CYS A 12 1.90 -5.29 -10.36
N CYS A 13 1.43 -6.49 -10.60
CA CYS A 13 2.22 -7.54 -11.22
C CYS A 13 1.47 -8.18 -12.39
N ASP A 14 2.21 -8.87 -13.25
CA ASP A 14 1.65 -9.74 -14.28
C ASP A 14 1.10 -11.04 -13.68
N GLN A 15 0.59 -11.92 -14.53
CA GLN A 15 0.10 -13.25 -14.14
C GLN A 15 1.18 -14.19 -13.55
N HIS A 16 2.46 -13.86 -13.72
CA HIS A 16 3.61 -14.61 -13.18
C HIS A 16 4.15 -14.02 -11.87
N GLY A 17 3.58 -12.90 -11.42
CA GLY A 17 4.00 -12.20 -10.20
C GLY A 17 5.16 -11.24 -10.38
N PHE A 18 5.53 -10.86 -11.61
CA PHE A 18 6.57 -9.85 -11.86
C PHE A 18 6.04 -8.46 -11.55
N PRO A 19 6.66 -7.72 -10.61
CA PRO A 19 6.23 -6.38 -10.25
C PRO A 19 6.54 -5.38 -11.38
N MET A 20 5.56 -4.54 -11.68
CA MET A 20 5.63 -3.51 -12.71
C MET A 20 4.98 -2.23 -12.21
N GLN A 21 5.44 -1.09 -12.70
CA GLN A 21 4.86 0.22 -12.39
C GLN A 21 4.07 0.76 -13.57
N ILE A 22 2.85 1.22 -13.30
CA ILE A 22 1.94 1.75 -14.32
C ILE A 22 2.44 3.10 -14.85
N THR A 23 2.57 3.19 -16.17
CA THR A 23 3.02 4.41 -16.88
C THR A 23 1.94 5.07 -17.72
N VAL A 24 0.90 4.32 -18.12
CA VAL A 24 -0.27 4.84 -18.84
C VAL A 24 -1.51 4.12 -18.34
N VAL A 25 -2.61 4.86 -18.20
CA VAL A 25 -3.93 4.30 -17.86
C VAL A 25 -4.93 4.75 -18.91
N GLY A 26 -5.65 3.80 -19.49
CA GLY A 26 -6.81 4.00 -20.35
C GLY A 26 -8.08 3.41 -19.74
N ASP A 27 -9.18 3.44 -20.47
CA ASP A 27 -10.48 2.95 -19.99
C ASP A 27 -10.48 1.42 -19.80
N ASP A 28 -9.83 0.68 -20.69
CA ASP A 28 -9.80 -0.78 -20.74
C ASP A 28 -8.39 -1.35 -20.96
N TYR A 29 -7.37 -0.52 -20.90
CA TYR A 29 -5.95 -0.91 -21.00
C TYR A 29 -5.07 -0.11 -20.04
N ALA A 30 -3.89 -0.64 -19.74
CA ALA A 30 -2.82 0.08 -19.05
C ALA A 30 -1.47 -0.37 -19.60
N TYR A 31 -0.49 0.52 -19.60
CA TYR A 31 0.90 0.16 -19.87
C TYR A 31 1.69 0.22 -18.56
N ALA A 32 2.58 -0.75 -18.39
CA ALA A 32 3.47 -0.83 -17.25
C ALA A 32 4.91 -1.09 -17.67
N THR A 33 5.83 -0.63 -16.86
CA THR A 33 7.27 -0.86 -17.05
C THR A 33 7.88 -1.51 -15.80
N PHE A 34 9.00 -2.20 -15.99
CA PHE A 34 9.87 -2.68 -14.91
C PHE A 34 11.32 -2.28 -15.22
N GLU A 35 12.19 -2.40 -14.25
CA GLU A 35 13.61 -2.03 -14.40
C GLU A 35 14.25 -2.76 -15.58
N GLY A 36 14.76 -2.00 -16.55
CA GLY A 36 15.39 -2.50 -17.77
C GLY A 36 14.44 -2.69 -18.97
N ASN A 37 13.14 -2.36 -18.85
CA ASN A 37 12.15 -2.46 -19.94
C ASN A 37 11.42 -1.15 -20.23
N GLU A 38 12.00 0.00 -19.90
CA GLU A 38 11.34 1.30 -20.05
C GLU A 38 11.05 1.68 -21.52
N GLY A 39 11.79 1.06 -22.46
CA GLY A 39 11.64 1.30 -23.89
C GLY A 39 10.59 0.42 -24.58
N ASP A 40 10.06 -0.60 -23.91
CA ASP A 40 9.07 -1.55 -24.44
C ASP A 40 8.05 -1.93 -23.35
N PRO A 41 7.15 -1.00 -22.99
CA PRO A 41 6.23 -1.21 -21.90
C PRO A 41 5.26 -2.36 -22.16
N TRP A 42 4.96 -3.12 -21.11
CA TRP A 42 3.97 -4.18 -21.13
C TRP A 42 2.57 -3.61 -21.21
N GLU A 43 1.72 -4.16 -22.09
CA GLU A 43 0.32 -3.78 -22.21
C GLU A 43 -0.58 -4.76 -21.45
N PHE A 44 -1.33 -4.23 -20.50
CA PHE A 44 -2.44 -4.92 -19.86
C PHE A 44 -3.75 -4.59 -20.58
N ALA A 45 -4.60 -5.58 -20.79
CA ALA A 45 -5.95 -5.40 -21.31
C ALA A 45 -6.98 -6.15 -20.46
N ASP A 46 -8.14 -5.54 -20.22
CA ASP A 46 -9.17 -6.06 -19.30
C ASP A 46 -9.71 -7.46 -19.66
N LYS A 47 -9.43 -7.94 -20.87
CA LYS A 47 -9.98 -9.22 -21.34
C LYS A 47 -8.98 -10.38 -21.28
N ASP A 48 -7.71 -10.11 -21.57
CA ASP A 48 -6.74 -11.15 -21.87
C ASP A 48 -5.60 -11.23 -20.86
N ASP A 49 -5.12 -10.09 -20.40
CA ASP A 49 -4.03 -10.01 -19.43
C ASP A 49 -4.30 -8.88 -18.44
N GLN A 50 -4.93 -9.23 -17.32
CA GLN A 50 -5.29 -8.26 -16.30
C GLN A 50 -4.14 -8.08 -15.30
N PRO A 51 -3.85 -6.84 -14.90
CA PRO A 51 -2.90 -6.57 -13.83
C PRO A 51 -3.37 -7.24 -12.53
N GLN A 52 -2.45 -7.85 -11.81
CA GLN A 52 -2.72 -8.48 -10.52
C GLN A 52 -2.29 -7.54 -9.39
N PRO A 53 -3.05 -7.48 -8.29
CA PRO A 53 -2.69 -6.67 -7.14
C PRO A 53 -1.53 -7.30 -6.37
N ILE A 54 -0.60 -6.47 -5.90
CA ILE A 54 0.52 -6.91 -5.05
C ILE A 54 0.09 -6.76 -3.58
N PRO A 55 0.06 -7.84 -2.80
CA PRO A 55 -0.23 -7.75 -1.37
C PRO A 55 0.82 -6.89 -0.64
N LEU A 56 0.36 -6.03 0.26
CA LEU A 56 1.27 -5.25 1.10
C LEU A 56 1.83 -6.14 2.20
N THR A 57 3.15 -6.33 2.18
CA THR A 57 3.86 -7.19 3.15
C THR A 57 4.74 -6.36 4.09
N PRO A 58 5.15 -6.92 5.24
CA PRO A 58 6.12 -6.30 6.14
C PRO A 58 7.40 -5.84 5.42
N GLU A 59 7.94 -6.65 4.53
CA GLU A 59 9.18 -6.38 3.80
C GLU A 59 9.00 -5.17 2.86
N ILE A 60 7.84 -5.04 2.22
CA ILE A 60 7.50 -3.89 1.38
C ILE A 60 7.37 -2.63 2.26
N LEU A 61 6.75 -2.72 3.42
CA LEU A 61 6.64 -1.60 4.35
C LEU A 61 8.03 -1.12 4.82
N GLU A 62 8.89 -2.03 5.28
CA GLU A 62 10.26 -1.71 5.71
C GLU A 62 11.08 -1.05 4.58
N LYS A 63 10.96 -1.56 3.35
CA LYS A 63 11.61 -1.00 2.17
C LYS A 63 11.21 0.46 1.88
N ASN A 64 10.02 0.84 2.32
CA ASN A 64 9.47 2.20 2.20
C ASN A 64 9.63 3.05 3.48
N GLY A 65 10.48 2.63 4.40
CA GLY A 65 10.80 3.39 5.60
C GLY A 65 9.78 3.28 6.74
N TRP A 66 8.85 2.33 6.63
CA TRP A 66 7.94 2.01 7.71
C TRP A 66 8.66 1.18 8.77
N HIS A 67 8.27 1.34 10.00
CA HIS A 67 8.79 0.57 11.12
C HIS A 67 7.66 -0.01 11.95
N PHE A 68 7.92 -1.16 12.51
CA PHE A 68 7.01 -1.80 13.46
C PHE A 68 7.16 -1.09 14.81
N ASP A 69 6.07 -0.56 15.33
CA ASP A 69 6.06 0.09 16.63
C ASP A 69 4.94 -0.49 17.51
N LEU A 70 5.31 -0.87 18.72
CA LEU A 70 4.35 -1.19 19.77
C LEU A 70 4.31 0.02 20.72
N THR A 71 3.12 0.57 20.92
CA THR A 71 2.94 1.58 21.96
C THR A 71 3.32 0.98 23.32
N PRO A 72 3.71 1.78 24.31
CA PRO A 72 4.00 1.30 25.67
C PRO A 72 2.85 0.48 26.26
N TYR A 73 1.61 0.89 26.00
CA TYR A 73 0.41 0.17 26.43
C TYR A 73 0.27 -1.22 25.76
N GLU A 74 0.55 -1.33 24.49
CA GLU A 74 0.55 -2.60 23.75
C GLU A 74 1.65 -3.54 24.24
N LYS A 75 2.84 -3.00 24.58
CA LYS A 75 3.92 -3.78 25.19
C LYS A 75 3.48 -4.37 26.53
N ASP A 76 2.87 -3.54 27.38
CA ASP A 76 2.37 -3.98 28.69
C ASP A 76 1.26 -5.05 28.56
N LEU A 77 0.33 -4.89 27.63
CA LEU A 77 -0.73 -5.88 27.36
C LEU A 77 -0.15 -7.20 26.84
N ASN A 78 0.82 -7.13 25.93
CA ASN A 78 1.50 -8.32 25.39
C ASN A 78 2.24 -9.09 26.48
N GLU A 79 2.94 -8.38 27.36
CA GLU A 79 3.69 -8.97 28.47
C GLU A 79 2.79 -9.52 29.59
N CYS A 80 1.72 -8.80 29.96
CA CYS A 80 0.85 -9.16 31.08
C CYS A 80 -0.27 -10.15 30.74
N CYS A 81 -0.79 -10.13 29.53
CA CYS A 81 -2.01 -10.86 29.16
C CYS A 81 -1.79 -11.95 28.11
N GLY A 82 -0.60 -12.04 27.52
CA GLY A 82 -0.31 -12.96 26.40
C GLY A 82 -1.21 -12.71 25.18
N MET A 83 -1.81 -11.53 25.09
CA MET A 83 -2.65 -11.13 23.95
C MET A 83 -1.74 -10.79 22.79
N SER A 84 -1.95 -11.46 21.66
CA SER A 84 -1.34 -11.03 20.40
C SER A 84 -1.93 -9.69 20.01
N ILE A 85 -1.13 -8.63 20.12
CA ILE A 85 -1.55 -7.29 19.73
C ILE A 85 -1.28 -7.12 18.24
N ASP A 86 -2.17 -6.37 17.61
CA ASP A 86 -2.16 -6.07 16.19
C ASP A 86 -0.78 -5.57 15.74
N LYS A 87 -0.34 -6.05 14.59
CA LYS A 87 0.90 -5.57 13.98
C LYS A 87 0.70 -4.12 13.56
N HIS A 88 1.25 -3.23 14.36
CA HIS A 88 1.18 -1.79 14.14
C HIS A 88 2.41 -1.32 13.39
N TRP A 89 2.22 -0.84 12.17
CA TRP A 89 3.25 -0.25 11.33
C TRP A 89 3.08 1.25 11.28
N CYS A 90 4.17 1.96 11.52
CA CYS A 90 4.20 3.42 11.52
C CYS A 90 5.15 3.95 10.46
N TYR A 91 4.74 5.03 9.83
CA TYR A 91 5.60 5.93 9.09
C TYR A 91 5.42 7.33 9.67
N ALA A 92 6.50 7.96 10.10
CA ALA A 92 6.46 9.30 10.66
C ALA A 92 7.55 10.18 10.06
N ASP A 93 7.15 11.35 9.64
CA ASP A 93 8.02 12.46 9.28
C ASP A 93 7.49 13.72 9.96
N THR A 94 8.20 14.86 9.88
CA THR A 94 7.88 16.11 10.58
C THR A 94 6.41 16.54 10.49
N ASN A 95 5.74 16.27 9.36
CA ASN A 95 4.37 16.67 9.12
C ASN A 95 3.44 15.51 8.67
N ILE A 96 3.93 14.29 8.73
CA ILE A 96 3.20 13.11 8.27
C ILE A 96 3.21 12.08 9.39
N ASN A 97 2.05 11.53 9.67
CA ASN A 97 1.92 10.38 10.56
C ASN A 97 0.97 9.39 9.91
N ILE A 98 1.44 8.18 9.70
CA ILE A 98 0.66 7.11 9.11
C ILE A 98 0.75 5.90 10.03
N SER A 99 -0.41 5.37 10.40
CA SER A 99 -0.55 4.18 11.24
C SER A 99 -1.31 3.12 10.49
N LEU A 100 -0.73 1.94 10.37
CA LEU A 100 -1.33 0.77 9.73
C LEU A 100 -1.43 -0.37 10.74
N PHE A 101 -2.64 -0.79 11.02
CA PHE A 101 -2.97 -1.95 11.83
C PHE A 101 -3.38 -3.08 10.89
N LEU A 102 -2.58 -4.13 10.79
CA LEU A 102 -2.92 -5.31 9.98
C LEU A 102 -3.68 -6.32 10.81
N PRO A 103 -4.74 -6.95 10.27
CA PRO A 103 -5.49 -7.99 10.97
C PRO A 103 -4.61 -9.21 11.26
N ILE A 104 -4.66 -9.73 12.47
CA ILE A 104 -3.77 -10.83 12.92
C ILE A 104 -4.29 -12.20 12.50
N THR A 105 -5.56 -12.44 12.48
CA THR A 105 -6.17 -13.69 11.97
C THR A 105 -7.70 -13.60 11.99
N GLY A 106 -8.34 -13.62 10.85
CA GLY A 106 -9.72 -14.08 10.61
C GLY A 106 -10.90 -13.48 11.38
N LEU A 107 -10.68 -12.62 12.36
CA LEU A 107 -11.73 -12.07 13.22
C LEU A 107 -11.63 -10.55 13.45
N GLU A 108 -10.54 -9.91 13.11
CA GLU A 108 -10.34 -8.48 13.34
C GLU A 108 -10.13 -7.75 12.03
N MET A 109 -10.75 -6.59 11.90
CA MET A 109 -10.53 -5.69 10.78
C MET A 109 -9.25 -4.89 11.02
N GLY A 110 -8.37 -4.84 10.03
CA GLY A 110 -7.26 -3.91 10.04
C GLY A 110 -7.73 -2.48 9.84
N ARG A 111 -6.84 -1.52 10.08
CA ARG A 111 -7.12 -0.09 9.94
C ARG A 111 -5.91 0.64 9.39
N LEU A 112 -6.14 1.51 8.42
CA LEU A 112 -5.16 2.47 7.94
C LEU A 112 -5.60 3.88 8.33
N GLU A 113 -4.72 4.62 8.99
CA GLU A 113 -4.88 6.03 9.31
C GLU A 113 -3.75 6.83 8.64
N VAL A 114 -4.09 7.87 7.90
CA VAL A 114 -3.13 8.77 7.25
C VAL A 114 -3.39 10.19 7.69
N HIS A 115 -2.43 10.81 8.33
CA HIS A 115 -2.47 12.21 8.76
C HIS A 115 -1.42 13.03 8.01
N ASN A 116 -1.87 13.98 7.21
CA ASN A 116 -1.02 15.02 6.64
C ASN A 116 -1.28 16.34 7.39
N HIS A 117 -0.44 16.66 8.35
CA HIS A 117 -0.61 17.84 9.20
C HIS A 117 -0.40 19.14 8.43
N HIS A 118 0.45 19.16 7.41
CA HIS A 118 0.70 20.33 6.58
C HIS A 118 -0.55 20.75 5.79
N LEU A 119 -1.21 19.78 5.13
CA LEU A 119 -2.43 20.02 4.36
C LEU A 119 -3.71 19.92 5.18
N LYS A 120 -3.60 19.56 6.48
CA LYS A 120 -4.74 19.29 7.37
C LYS A 120 -5.69 18.25 6.78
N ARG A 121 -5.14 17.20 6.17
CA ARG A 121 -5.89 16.07 5.62
C ARG A 121 -5.76 14.88 6.54
N TYR A 122 -6.88 14.17 6.67
CA TYR A 122 -6.99 12.94 7.43
C TYR A 122 -7.81 11.92 6.63
N LEU A 123 -7.34 10.70 6.60
CA LEU A 123 -8.04 9.55 6.04
C LEU A 123 -7.97 8.41 7.03
N GLU A 124 -9.09 7.75 7.23
CA GLU A 124 -9.19 6.49 7.97
C GLU A 124 -10.06 5.52 7.17
N PHE A 125 -9.62 4.28 7.01
CA PHE A 125 -10.46 3.22 6.48
C PHE A 125 -10.13 1.86 7.09
N TRP A 126 -11.13 1.00 7.09
CA TRP A 126 -11.06 -0.34 7.64
C TRP A 126 -10.67 -1.34 6.56
N ILE A 127 -9.77 -2.26 6.90
CA ILE A 127 -9.25 -3.28 6.01
C ILE A 127 -9.89 -4.60 6.41
N CYS A 128 -10.76 -5.13 5.54
CA CYS A 128 -11.49 -6.37 5.84
C CYS A 128 -10.67 -7.64 5.60
N ASP A 129 -9.73 -7.58 4.66
CA ASP A 129 -8.92 -8.72 4.23
C ASP A 129 -7.45 -8.31 4.05
N THR A 130 -6.97 -8.34 2.82
CA THR A 130 -5.61 -7.95 2.46
C THR A 130 -5.61 -6.53 1.92
N LEU A 131 -4.70 -5.69 2.43
CA LEU A 131 -4.39 -4.40 1.83
C LEU A 131 -3.36 -4.62 0.71
N TYR A 132 -3.60 -3.99 -0.43
CA TYR A 132 -2.70 -4.07 -1.57
C TYR A 132 -1.88 -2.79 -1.73
N VAL A 133 -0.72 -2.89 -2.41
CA VAL A 133 0.21 -1.77 -2.59
C VAL A 133 -0.46 -0.59 -3.27
N HIS A 134 -1.21 -0.79 -4.37
CA HIS A 134 -1.89 0.29 -5.08
C HIS A 134 -2.96 0.98 -4.23
N GLU A 135 -3.67 0.25 -3.35
CA GLU A 135 -4.64 0.85 -2.42
C GLU A 135 -3.95 1.76 -1.39
N MET A 136 -2.78 1.34 -0.88
CA MET A 136 -1.94 2.19 -0.04
C MET A 136 -1.50 3.44 -0.79
N GLN A 137 -1.03 3.31 -2.04
CA GLN A 137 -0.64 4.44 -2.87
C GLN A 137 -1.82 5.40 -3.10
N HIS A 138 -3.03 4.90 -3.35
CA HIS A 138 -4.24 5.72 -3.49
C HIS A 138 -4.57 6.46 -2.19
N ALA A 139 -4.50 5.81 -1.04
CA ALA A 139 -4.71 6.45 0.25
C ALA A 139 -3.73 7.59 0.51
N LEU A 140 -2.46 7.39 0.20
CA LEU A 140 -1.43 8.42 0.29
C LEU A 140 -1.73 9.63 -0.61
N ARG A 141 -2.12 9.40 -1.88
CA ARG A 141 -2.48 10.47 -2.83
C ARG A 141 -3.71 11.26 -2.37
N LEU A 142 -4.73 10.59 -1.83
CA LEU A 142 -5.92 11.26 -1.26
C LEU A 142 -5.55 12.21 -0.12
N CYS A 143 -4.52 11.89 0.64
CA CYS A 143 -3.97 12.75 1.69
C CYS A 143 -2.97 13.80 1.17
N GLY A 144 -2.73 13.86 -0.15
CA GLY A 144 -1.80 14.81 -0.77
C GLY A 144 -0.33 14.42 -0.59
N LEU A 145 -0.05 13.14 -0.35
CA LEU A 145 1.30 12.58 -0.20
C LEU A 145 1.76 11.91 -1.51
N ASN A 146 1.64 12.65 -2.62
CA ASN A 146 1.91 12.12 -3.96
C ASN A 146 3.36 11.62 -4.09
N GLU A 147 4.34 12.39 -3.63
CA GLU A 147 5.75 11.98 -3.68
C GLU A 147 5.99 10.64 -2.97
N LEU A 148 5.38 10.44 -1.80
CA LEU A 148 5.50 9.20 -1.06
C LEU A 148 4.84 8.02 -1.80
N ALA A 149 3.67 8.27 -2.40
CA ALA A 149 2.97 7.26 -3.19
C ALA A 149 3.73 6.89 -4.47
N ASP A 150 4.24 7.89 -5.21
CA ASP A 150 4.89 7.68 -6.52
C ASP A 150 6.28 7.05 -6.38
N ASN A 151 6.98 7.28 -5.27
CA ASN A 151 8.26 6.66 -4.93
C ASN A 151 8.15 5.35 -4.13
N PHE A 152 6.93 4.83 -3.95
CA PHE A 152 6.72 3.56 -3.25
C PHE A 152 7.43 2.41 -3.99
N LYS A 153 8.04 1.49 -3.26
CA LYS A 153 8.86 0.39 -3.80
C LYS A 153 8.29 -0.97 -3.40
N VAL A 154 8.36 -1.93 -4.29
CA VAL A 154 7.98 -3.33 -4.07
C VAL A 154 9.15 -4.29 -4.19
#